data_383a842cabffd0cb4423ac06e0f333e8
#
_entry.id   383a842cabffd0cb4423ac06e0f333e8
#
_cell.length_a   1.000
_cell.length_b   1.000
_cell.length_c   1.000
_cell.angle_alpha   90.00
_cell.angle_beta   90.00
_cell.angle_gamma   90.00
#
_symmetry.space_group_name_H-M   'P 1'
#
loop_
_entity.id
_entity.type
_entity.pdbx_description
1 polymer ?
#
loop_
_entity_poly.entity_id
_entity_poly.type
_entity_poly.pdbx_seq_one_letter_code
_entity_poly.pdbx_strand_id
1 'polypeptide(L)'
;TLPISARARKLFPTAYESPRVRFNLVDGKAKQRIPAWAVLKSGYVYGLREWYKSHQLIPGSLVQVRRGEKPGELTIEVKSQRSSKDWVRTVMVGKDGGFVFAMLKQSITAEFNDRMAIHVQDFRSLDPVWEKKRSFDDLVLLVMRELTKSNPQGHVHAQELYAAVNLVRRVPPAPIFALLANSPALKH
;
A
#
# COMPACT_ATOMS: atom_id res chain seq x y z
N THR A 1 0.92 1.00 -4.35
CA THR A 1 -0.22 1.19 -5.28
C THR A 1 -1.33 1.96 -4.61
N LEU A 2 -2.10 2.72 -5.40
CA LEU A 2 -3.32 3.37 -4.96
C LEU A 2 -4.46 2.33 -4.96
N PRO A 3 -5.10 2.04 -3.81
CA PRO A 3 -6.21 1.09 -3.75
C PRO A 3 -7.48 1.71 -4.34
N ILE A 4 -8.27 0.89 -5.05
CA ILE A 4 -9.61 1.24 -5.50
C ILE A 4 -10.59 0.75 -4.43
N SER A 5 -10.86 1.58 -3.43
CA SER A 5 -11.82 1.26 -2.38
C SER A 5 -13.26 1.21 -2.92
N ALA A 6 -14.17 0.58 -2.20
CA ALA A 6 -15.59 0.53 -2.57
C ALA A 6 -16.19 1.93 -2.80
N ARG A 7 -15.80 2.90 -1.98
CA ARG A 7 -16.25 4.31 -2.12
C ARG A 7 -15.65 4.99 -3.36
N ALA A 8 -14.37 4.72 -3.66
CA ALA A 8 -13.67 5.32 -4.79
C ALA A 8 -13.99 4.64 -6.12
N ARG A 9 -14.56 3.43 -6.12
CA ARG A 9 -14.81 2.63 -7.33
C ARG A 9 -15.62 3.38 -8.40
N LYS A 10 -16.55 4.23 -7.99
CA LYS A 10 -17.40 5.05 -8.90
C LYS A 10 -16.61 6.11 -9.68
N LEU A 11 -15.39 6.44 -9.27
CA LEU A 11 -14.54 7.40 -9.94
C LEU A 11 -13.77 6.75 -11.09
N PHE A 12 -13.39 5.47 -10.94
CA PHE A 12 -12.52 4.79 -11.88
C PHE A 12 -13.29 4.20 -13.07
N PRO A 13 -12.67 4.19 -14.26
CA PRO A 13 -13.30 3.59 -15.43
C PRO A 13 -13.48 2.09 -15.24
N THR A 14 -14.55 1.58 -15.82
CA THR A 14 -14.87 0.15 -15.85
C THR A 14 -15.02 -0.30 -17.29
N ALA A 15 -14.65 -1.55 -17.58
CA ALA A 15 -14.95 -2.21 -18.85
C ALA A 15 -15.48 -3.60 -18.53
N TYR A 16 -16.49 -4.02 -19.25
CA TYR A 16 -17.22 -5.26 -18.96
C TYR A 16 -16.33 -6.50 -19.11
N GLU A 17 -15.50 -6.54 -20.14
CA GLU A 17 -14.70 -7.72 -20.48
C GLU A 17 -13.19 -7.57 -20.18
N SER A 18 -12.74 -6.39 -19.76
CA SER A 18 -11.33 -6.16 -19.56
C SER A 18 -10.95 -6.17 -18.08
N PRO A 19 -9.99 -6.99 -17.65
CA PRO A 19 -9.49 -7.00 -16.27
C PRO A 19 -8.69 -5.74 -15.94
N ARG A 20 -8.30 -4.95 -16.94
CA ARG A 20 -7.52 -3.71 -16.81
C ARG A 20 -8.09 -2.65 -17.75
N VAL A 21 -8.27 -1.45 -17.21
CA VAL A 21 -8.74 -0.30 -18.00
C VAL A 21 -7.70 0.79 -17.95
N ARG A 22 -7.22 1.23 -19.12
CA ARG A 22 -6.30 2.36 -19.24
C ARG A 22 -7.07 3.66 -19.08
N PHE A 23 -6.51 4.61 -18.34
CA PHE A 23 -7.04 5.97 -18.19
C PHE A 23 -5.92 6.95 -17.87
N ASN A 24 -6.22 8.24 -17.84
CA ASN A 24 -5.27 9.27 -17.49
C ASN A 24 -5.55 9.81 -16.09
N LEU A 25 -4.50 9.84 -15.26
CA LEU A 25 -4.46 10.66 -14.07
C LEU A 25 -3.77 11.97 -14.39
N VAL A 26 -4.22 13.05 -13.77
CA VAL A 26 -3.61 14.36 -13.87
C VAL A 26 -3.09 14.74 -12.48
N ASP A 27 -1.82 15.04 -12.38
CA ASP A 27 -1.25 15.62 -11.16
C ASP A 27 -1.90 16.98 -10.90
N GLY A 28 -2.54 17.14 -9.75
CA GLY A 28 -3.27 18.38 -9.43
C GLY A 28 -2.38 19.60 -9.32
N LYS A 29 -1.12 19.44 -8.93
CA LYS A 29 -0.14 20.53 -8.82
C LYS A 29 0.64 20.75 -10.12
N ALA A 30 1.29 19.71 -10.62
CA ALA A 30 2.15 19.80 -11.80
C ALA A 30 1.37 19.80 -13.13
N LYS A 31 0.06 19.50 -13.12
CA LYS A 31 -0.81 19.38 -14.29
C LYS A 31 -0.31 18.34 -15.31
N GLN A 32 0.61 17.50 -14.90
CA GLN A 32 1.17 16.44 -15.74
C GLN A 32 0.18 15.28 -15.88
N ARG A 33 0.04 14.77 -17.09
CA ARG A 33 -0.76 13.56 -17.36
C ARG A 33 0.08 12.32 -17.10
N ILE A 34 -0.49 11.41 -16.33
CA ILE A 34 0.13 10.16 -15.92
C ILE A 34 -0.73 9.02 -16.48
N PRO A 35 -0.22 8.24 -17.43
CA PRO A 35 -0.96 7.07 -17.92
C PRO A 35 -1.02 6.03 -16.79
N ALA A 36 -2.22 5.57 -16.50
CA ALA A 36 -2.48 4.63 -15.42
C ALA A 36 -3.46 3.52 -15.85
N TRP A 37 -3.51 2.47 -15.07
CA TRP A 37 -4.37 1.31 -15.31
C TRP A 37 -5.17 1.00 -14.05
N ALA A 38 -6.47 0.94 -14.17
CA ALA A 38 -7.34 0.38 -13.15
C ALA A 38 -7.33 -1.14 -13.29
N VAL A 39 -6.76 -1.85 -12.30
CA VAL A 39 -6.72 -3.31 -12.24
C VAL A 39 -7.90 -3.76 -11.40
N LEU A 40 -9.02 -4.05 -12.04
CA LEU A 40 -10.31 -4.23 -11.38
C LEU A 40 -10.36 -5.47 -10.48
N LYS A 41 -9.80 -6.60 -10.94
CA LYS A 41 -9.76 -7.85 -10.18
C LYS A 41 -9.02 -7.71 -8.84
N SER A 42 -7.94 -6.94 -8.82
CA SER A 42 -7.09 -6.76 -7.64
C SER A 42 -7.35 -5.45 -6.89
N GLY A 43 -8.25 -4.61 -7.39
CA GLY A 43 -8.71 -3.39 -6.72
C GLY A 43 -7.64 -2.32 -6.52
N TYR A 44 -6.76 -2.09 -7.50
CA TYR A 44 -5.73 -1.05 -7.40
C TYR A 44 -5.43 -0.35 -8.74
N VAL A 45 -4.79 0.80 -8.65
CA VAL A 45 -4.26 1.55 -9.80
C VAL A 45 -2.78 1.24 -9.99
N TYR A 46 -2.40 0.87 -11.21
CA TYR A 46 -1.02 0.64 -11.63
C TYR A 46 -0.52 1.83 -12.48
N GLY A 47 0.82 2.06 -12.48
CA GLY A 47 1.46 3.09 -13.30
C GLY A 47 1.96 4.31 -12.55
N LEU A 48 1.78 4.38 -11.21
CA LEU A 48 2.10 5.56 -10.40
C LEU A 48 3.50 5.53 -9.74
N ARG A 49 4.39 4.62 -10.14
CA ARG A 49 5.68 4.43 -9.47
C ARG A 49 6.52 5.70 -9.42
N GLU A 50 6.69 6.36 -10.55
CA GLU A 50 7.52 7.57 -10.65
C GLU A 50 6.87 8.75 -9.95
N TRP A 51 5.54 8.84 -9.98
CA TRP A 51 4.80 9.85 -9.24
C TRP A 51 4.95 9.68 -7.72
N TYR A 52 4.93 8.44 -7.21
CA TYR A 52 5.20 8.19 -5.79
C TYR A 52 6.62 8.60 -5.39
N LYS A 53 7.60 8.32 -6.24
CA LYS A 53 9.01 8.68 -5.99
C LYS A 53 9.20 10.20 -5.99
N SER A 54 8.66 10.91 -6.99
CA SER A 54 8.80 12.36 -7.11
C SER A 54 8.18 13.12 -5.93
N HIS A 55 7.13 12.54 -5.32
CA HIS A 55 6.47 13.10 -4.14
C HIS A 55 6.94 12.48 -2.82
N GLN A 56 7.98 11.64 -2.84
CA GLN A 56 8.54 10.96 -1.66
C GLN A 56 7.49 10.25 -0.79
N LEU A 57 6.49 9.62 -1.43
CA LEU A 57 5.40 8.97 -0.74
C LEU A 57 5.83 7.61 -0.19
N ILE A 58 5.41 7.33 1.04
CA ILE A 58 5.52 6.01 1.66
C ILE A 58 4.19 5.25 1.55
N PRO A 59 4.19 3.90 1.64
CA PRO A 59 2.97 3.15 1.92
C PRO A 59 2.23 3.74 3.12
N GLY A 60 0.92 3.96 2.98
CA GLY A 60 0.11 4.64 3.99
C GLY A 60 -0.06 6.14 3.80
N SER A 61 0.69 6.80 2.90
CA SER A 61 0.47 8.21 2.55
C SER A 61 -0.93 8.46 2.02
N LEU A 62 -1.52 9.60 2.39
CA LEU A 62 -2.87 9.99 1.97
C LEU A 62 -2.83 10.71 0.63
N VAL A 63 -3.64 10.21 -0.28
CA VAL A 63 -3.76 10.72 -1.64
C VAL A 63 -5.22 11.04 -1.92
N GLN A 64 -5.49 12.24 -2.39
CA GLN A 64 -6.81 12.66 -2.82
C GLN A 64 -7.00 12.37 -4.29
N VAL A 65 -8.13 11.74 -4.64
CA VAL A 65 -8.53 11.48 -6.03
C VAL A 65 -9.86 12.16 -6.28
N ARG A 66 -9.94 12.96 -7.35
CA ARG A 66 -11.14 13.68 -7.77
C ARG A 66 -11.40 13.45 -9.26
N ARG A 67 -12.60 13.76 -9.73
CA ARG A 67 -12.87 13.85 -11.17
C ARG A 67 -12.05 14.99 -11.76
N GLY A 68 -11.43 14.74 -12.90
CA GLY A 68 -10.72 15.77 -13.67
C GLY A 68 -11.69 16.70 -14.43
N GLU A 69 -11.10 17.65 -15.13
CA GLU A 69 -11.85 18.63 -15.93
C GLU A 69 -12.47 18.00 -17.19
N LYS A 70 -11.80 16.99 -17.74
CA LYS A 70 -12.26 16.31 -18.96
C LYS A 70 -12.89 14.96 -18.62
N PRO A 71 -13.89 14.52 -19.39
CA PRO A 71 -14.44 13.19 -19.25
C PRO A 71 -13.35 12.11 -19.31
N GLY A 72 -13.39 11.14 -18.39
CA GLY A 72 -12.41 10.05 -18.33
C GLY A 72 -11.07 10.41 -17.69
N GLU A 73 -10.86 11.65 -17.25
CA GLU A 73 -9.69 12.06 -16.47
C GLU A 73 -10.00 12.07 -14.98
N LEU A 74 -9.00 11.69 -14.18
CA LEU A 74 -9.03 11.86 -12.72
C LEU A 74 -7.84 12.71 -12.28
N THR A 75 -8.07 13.59 -11.33
CA THR A 75 -7.00 14.39 -10.70
C THR A 75 -6.53 13.68 -9.44
N ILE A 76 -5.21 13.61 -9.27
CA ILE A 76 -4.54 13.03 -8.12
C ILE A 76 -3.70 14.09 -7.41
N GLU A 77 -3.84 14.18 -6.10
CA GLU A 77 -3.09 15.13 -5.27
C GLU A 77 -2.60 14.47 -3.99
N VAL A 78 -1.39 14.84 -3.59
CA VAL A 78 -0.85 14.45 -2.28
C VAL A 78 -1.41 15.40 -1.23
N LYS A 79 -1.92 14.86 -0.15
CA LYS A 79 -2.16 15.63 1.04
C LYS A 79 -0.81 15.93 1.71
N SER A 80 -0.34 17.16 1.54
CA SER A 80 0.93 17.60 2.10
C SER A 80 0.76 18.03 3.55
N GLN A 81 1.74 17.69 4.38
CA GLN A 81 1.89 18.23 5.73
C GLN A 81 3.23 18.96 5.87
N ARG A 82 3.39 19.74 6.93
CA ARG A 82 4.70 20.29 7.28
C ARG A 82 5.65 19.13 7.56
N SER A 83 6.85 19.18 6.98
CA SER A 83 7.86 18.14 7.22
C SER A 83 8.12 17.99 8.71
N SER A 84 7.94 16.78 9.21
CA SER A 84 8.16 16.38 10.60
C SER A 84 9.00 15.11 10.66
N LYS A 85 9.68 14.92 11.79
CA LYS A 85 10.35 13.64 12.09
C LYS A 85 9.40 12.80 12.95
N ASP A 86 8.75 11.84 12.33
CA ASP A 86 7.79 10.98 12.99
C ASP A 86 8.33 9.56 13.20
N TRP A 87 7.86 8.89 14.24
CA TRP A 87 8.12 7.48 14.43
C TRP A 87 7.25 6.67 13.47
N VAL A 88 7.89 5.99 12.54
CA VAL A 88 7.18 5.21 11.51
C VAL A 88 7.73 3.80 11.47
N ARG A 89 6.82 2.84 11.34
CA ARG A 89 7.20 1.45 11.10
C ARG A 89 8.05 1.37 9.84
N THR A 90 9.26 0.88 10.00
CA THR A 90 10.23 0.72 8.91
C THR A 90 10.51 -0.75 8.70
N VAL A 91 10.45 -1.21 7.45
CA VAL A 91 10.83 -2.57 7.10
C VAL A 91 12.33 -2.62 6.84
N MET A 92 12.99 -3.60 7.46
CA MET A 92 14.38 -3.95 7.23
C MET A 92 14.44 -5.36 6.65
N VAL A 93 15.19 -5.53 5.56
CA VAL A 93 15.26 -6.78 4.82
C VAL A 93 16.68 -7.34 4.87
N GLY A 94 16.80 -8.60 5.20
CA GLY A 94 18.04 -9.36 5.14
C GLY A 94 18.34 -9.89 3.74
N LYS A 95 19.61 -10.18 3.47
CA LYS A 95 20.05 -10.76 2.19
C LYS A 95 19.38 -12.10 1.86
N ASP A 96 18.96 -12.81 2.88
CA ASP A 96 18.24 -14.08 2.78
C ASP A 96 16.75 -13.92 2.42
N GLY A 97 16.26 -12.68 2.23
CA GLY A 97 14.86 -12.36 2.00
C GLY A 97 13.98 -12.56 3.26
N GLY A 98 14.58 -12.64 4.44
CA GLY A 98 13.91 -12.39 5.71
C GLY A 98 13.67 -10.89 5.89
N PHE A 99 12.66 -10.51 6.67
CA PHE A 99 12.38 -9.12 6.99
C PHE A 99 11.85 -8.97 8.41
N VAL A 100 12.10 -7.80 8.98
CA VAL A 100 11.60 -7.40 10.30
C VAL A 100 11.06 -5.98 10.23
N PHE A 101 10.21 -5.63 11.19
CA PHE A 101 9.69 -4.28 11.36
C PHE A 101 10.28 -3.64 12.63
N ALA A 102 10.67 -2.36 12.50
CA ALA A 102 11.12 -1.55 13.63
C ALA A 102 10.49 -0.15 13.56
N MET A 103 10.28 0.48 14.71
CA MET A 103 9.85 1.88 14.76
C MET A 103 11.10 2.77 14.70
N LEU A 104 11.22 3.55 13.63
CA LEU A 104 12.35 4.46 13.39
C LEU A 104 11.84 5.87 13.10
N LYS A 105 12.62 6.89 13.47
CA LYS A 105 12.32 8.28 13.12
C LYS A 105 12.60 8.54 11.64
N GLN A 106 11.58 8.96 10.91
CA GLN A 106 11.64 9.26 9.47
C GLN A 106 11.11 10.67 9.20
N SER A 107 11.70 11.37 8.23
CA SER A 107 11.16 12.65 7.74
C SER A 107 10.07 12.39 6.70
N ILE A 108 8.86 12.85 6.95
CA ILE A 108 7.70 12.63 6.06
C ILE A 108 7.05 13.97 5.74
N THR A 109 6.78 14.21 4.47
CA THR A 109 6.21 15.45 3.93
C THR A 109 4.74 15.32 3.52
N ALA A 110 4.23 14.10 3.47
CA ALA A 110 2.83 13.80 3.15
C ALA A 110 2.06 13.38 4.39
N GLU A 111 0.80 13.77 4.51
CA GLU A 111 -0.10 13.16 5.50
C GLU A 111 -0.16 11.65 5.30
N PHE A 112 -0.24 10.90 6.36
CA PHE A 112 -0.30 9.44 6.32
C PHE A 112 -1.24 8.87 7.37
N ASN A 113 -1.65 7.63 7.17
CA ASN A 113 -2.38 6.87 8.18
C ASN A 113 -1.36 6.13 9.06
N ASP A 114 -1.30 6.43 10.35
CA ASP A 114 -0.32 5.91 11.30
C ASP A 114 -0.25 4.38 11.33
N ARG A 115 -1.42 3.72 11.20
CA ARG A 115 -1.50 2.25 11.21
C ARG A 115 -1.05 1.61 9.90
N MET A 116 -1.18 2.33 8.79
CA MET A 116 -0.82 1.82 7.46
C MET A 116 0.56 2.31 6.99
N ALA A 117 1.16 3.27 7.69
CA ALA A 117 2.45 3.82 7.32
C ALA A 117 3.56 2.78 7.50
N ILE A 118 4.28 2.52 6.40
CA ILE A 118 5.49 1.68 6.41
C ILE A 118 6.55 2.39 5.60
N HIS A 119 7.66 2.75 6.23
CA HIS A 119 8.80 3.28 5.53
C HIS A 119 9.63 2.15 4.93
N VAL A 120 10.04 2.33 3.68
CA VAL A 120 10.94 1.45 2.95
C VAL A 120 12.09 2.30 2.46
N GLN A 121 13.29 2.07 2.96
CA GLN A 121 14.46 2.88 2.65
C GLN A 121 14.83 2.78 1.17
N ASP A 122 14.89 1.57 0.64
CA ASP A 122 15.03 1.30 -0.80
C ASP A 122 14.10 0.15 -1.19
N PHE A 123 13.21 0.40 -2.16
CA PHE A 123 12.29 -0.64 -2.64
C PHE A 123 12.99 -1.82 -3.31
N ARG A 124 14.23 -1.66 -3.79
CA ARG A 124 15.04 -2.77 -4.30
C ARG A 124 15.46 -3.75 -3.21
N SER A 125 15.53 -3.30 -1.96
CA SER A 125 15.79 -4.20 -0.83
C SER A 125 14.69 -5.25 -0.65
N LEU A 126 13.51 -5.04 -1.22
CA LEU A 126 12.40 -6.00 -1.18
C LEU A 126 12.50 -7.09 -2.26
N ASP A 127 13.37 -6.97 -3.25
CA ASP A 127 13.51 -7.94 -4.33
C ASP A 127 13.70 -9.38 -3.79
N PRO A 128 14.59 -9.66 -2.82
CA PRO A 128 14.74 -10.99 -2.25
C PRO A 128 13.48 -11.50 -1.52
N VAL A 129 12.65 -10.58 -0.99
CA VAL A 129 11.38 -10.94 -0.36
C VAL A 129 10.35 -11.36 -1.42
N TRP A 130 10.31 -10.64 -2.54
CA TRP A 130 9.38 -10.91 -3.65
C TRP A 130 9.74 -12.16 -4.44
N GLU A 131 11.03 -12.50 -4.54
CA GLU A 131 11.53 -13.71 -5.22
C GLU A 131 11.14 -14.99 -4.46
N LYS A 132 11.02 -14.91 -3.15
CA LYS A 132 10.59 -16.06 -2.34
C LYS A 132 9.12 -16.41 -2.62
N LYS A 133 8.92 -17.57 -3.24
CA LYS A 133 7.58 -18.15 -3.42
C LYS A 133 7.07 -18.67 -2.07
N ARG A 134 6.09 -17.97 -1.50
CA ARG A 134 5.39 -18.40 -0.28
C ARG A 134 3.92 -18.62 -0.58
N SER A 135 3.29 -19.55 0.11
CA SER A 135 1.83 -19.63 0.10
C SER A 135 1.25 -18.33 0.67
N PHE A 136 -0.01 -18.05 0.37
CA PHE A 136 -0.65 -16.84 0.89
C PHE A 136 -0.75 -16.89 2.42
N ASP A 137 -1.13 -18.04 2.95
CA ASP A 137 -1.33 -18.26 4.38
C ASP A 137 0.00 -18.12 5.15
N ASP A 138 1.06 -18.77 4.66
CA ASP A 138 2.40 -18.63 5.25
C ASP A 138 2.89 -17.18 5.26
N LEU A 139 2.60 -16.44 4.18
CA LEU A 139 2.97 -15.02 4.10
C LEU A 139 2.24 -14.20 5.17
N VAL A 140 0.92 -14.36 5.29
CA VAL A 140 0.13 -13.59 6.27
C VAL A 140 0.57 -13.92 7.69
N LEU A 141 0.77 -15.20 8.00
CA LEU A 141 1.24 -15.64 9.33
C LEU A 141 2.65 -15.15 9.64
N LEU A 142 3.56 -15.16 8.65
CA LEU A 142 4.92 -14.62 8.80
C LEU A 142 4.86 -13.12 9.10
N VAL A 143 4.13 -12.34 8.29
CA VAL A 143 3.98 -10.89 8.49
C VAL A 143 3.39 -10.59 9.86
N MET A 144 2.36 -11.33 10.28
CA MET A 144 1.74 -11.15 11.57
C MET A 144 2.72 -11.42 12.71
N ARG A 145 3.51 -12.49 12.61
CA ARG A 145 4.55 -12.83 13.60
C ARG A 145 5.61 -11.71 13.71
N GLU A 146 6.05 -11.17 12.57
CA GLU A 146 7.04 -10.09 12.60
C GLU A 146 6.47 -8.77 13.15
N LEU A 147 5.20 -8.46 12.89
CA LEU A 147 4.53 -7.31 13.49
C LEU A 147 4.34 -7.47 15.01
N THR A 148 3.98 -8.66 15.45
CA THR A 148 3.80 -8.97 16.89
C THR A 148 5.08 -8.73 17.70
N LYS A 149 6.26 -9.04 17.14
CA LYS A 149 7.54 -8.81 17.82
C LYS A 149 7.80 -7.32 18.14
N SER A 150 7.26 -6.42 17.36
CA SER A 150 7.40 -4.97 17.58
C SER A 150 6.34 -4.38 18.51
N ASN A 151 5.38 -5.18 18.97
CA ASN A 151 4.32 -4.75 19.88
C ASN A 151 4.40 -5.51 21.21
N PRO A 152 4.73 -4.83 22.33
CA PRO A 152 4.83 -5.47 23.64
C PRO A 152 3.56 -6.19 24.11
N GLN A 153 2.39 -5.76 23.64
CA GLN A 153 1.10 -6.37 23.98
C GLN A 153 0.75 -7.57 23.09
N GLY A 154 1.57 -7.88 22.08
CA GLY A 154 1.33 -8.98 21.17
C GLY A 154 0.15 -8.78 20.19
N HIS A 155 -0.45 -7.60 20.16
CA HIS A 155 -1.59 -7.30 19.30
C HIS A 155 -1.14 -6.72 17.96
N VAL A 156 -1.82 -7.10 16.89
CA VAL A 156 -1.62 -6.53 15.56
C VAL A 156 -2.94 -5.97 15.04
N HIS A 157 -2.96 -4.68 14.71
CA HIS A 157 -4.15 -4.09 14.14
C HIS A 157 -4.35 -4.54 12.69
N ALA A 158 -5.60 -4.82 12.30
CA ALA A 158 -5.94 -5.32 10.96
C ALA A 158 -5.40 -4.45 9.80
N GLN A 159 -5.37 -3.12 9.96
CA GLN A 159 -4.81 -2.20 8.97
C GLN A 159 -3.29 -2.31 8.87
N GLU A 160 -2.58 -2.55 9.97
CA GLU A 160 -1.13 -2.78 9.99
C GLU A 160 -0.80 -4.07 9.23
N LEU A 161 -1.52 -5.14 9.53
CA LEU A 161 -1.37 -6.42 8.82
C LEU A 161 -1.65 -6.26 7.34
N TYR A 162 -2.75 -5.60 6.97
CA TYR A 162 -3.09 -5.33 5.58
C TYR A 162 -1.99 -4.56 4.85
N ALA A 163 -1.48 -3.49 5.44
CA ALA A 163 -0.40 -2.68 4.85
C ALA A 163 0.88 -3.50 4.66
N ALA A 164 1.29 -4.26 5.68
CA ALA A 164 2.50 -5.06 5.66
C ALA A 164 2.43 -6.25 4.68
N VAL A 165 1.30 -6.95 4.60
CA VAL A 165 1.08 -7.99 3.58
C VAL A 165 1.17 -7.41 2.18
N ASN A 166 0.57 -6.24 1.94
CA ASN A 166 0.58 -5.57 0.63
C ASN A 166 1.95 -5.01 0.22
N LEU A 167 2.90 -4.91 1.15
CA LEU A 167 4.29 -4.61 0.82
C LEU A 167 4.95 -5.77 0.06
N VAL A 168 4.61 -7.01 0.43
CA VAL A 168 5.17 -8.22 -0.17
C VAL A 168 4.30 -8.74 -1.31
N ARG A 169 3.01 -8.86 -1.10
CA ARG A 169 2.06 -9.39 -2.09
C ARG A 169 0.78 -8.56 -2.10
N ARG A 170 0.45 -8.03 -3.26
CA ARG A 170 -0.78 -7.24 -3.44
C ARG A 170 -2.02 -8.10 -3.39
N VAL A 171 -2.89 -7.77 -2.46
CA VAL A 171 -4.12 -8.51 -2.23
C VAL A 171 -5.19 -7.55 -1.67
N PRO A 172 -6.46 -7.69 -2.02
CA PRO A 172 -7.54 -6.96 -1.37
C PRO A 172 -7.69 -7.42 0.10
N PRO A 173 -8.38 -6.67 0.96
CA PRO A 173 -8.50 -7.02 2.38
C PRO A 173 -9.27 -8.32 2.64
N ALA A 174 -10.28 -8.65 1.83
CA ALA A 174 -11.16 -9.79 2.08
C ALA A 174 -10.44 -11.15 2.24
N PRO A 175 -9.47 -11.56 1.39
CA PRO A 175 -8.73 -12.80 1.60
C PRO A 175 -7.95 -12.84 2.92
N ILE A 176 -7.39 -11.71 3.37
CA ILE A 176 -6.66 -11.63 4.64
C ILE A 176 -7.64 -11.87 5.79
N PHE A 177 -8.78 -11.18 5.79
CA PHE A 177 -9.77 -11.34 6.86
C PHE A 177 -10.43 -12.72 6.85
N ALA A 178 -10.65 -13.32 5.68
CA ALA A 178 -11.14 -14.69 5.58
C ALA A 178 -10.14 -15.70 6.20
N LEU A 179 -8.84 -15.52 5.96
CA LEU A 179 -7.83 -16.35 6.59
C LEU A 179 -7.83 -16.19 8.11
N LEU A 180 -7.88 -14.93 8.61
CA LEU A 180 -7.88 -14.68 10.05
C LEU A 180 -9.12 -15.32 10.72
N ALA A 181 -10.30 -15.16 10.13
CA ALA A 181 -11.55 -15.70 10.67
C ALA A 181 -11.58 -17.24 10.70
N ASN A 182 -10.90 -17.90 9.78
CA ASN A 182 -10.89 -19.37 9.67
C ASN A 182 -9.67 -20.03 10.31
N SER A 183 -8.72 -19.27 10.83
CA SER A 183 -7.50 -19.82 11.42
C SER A 183 -7.70 -20.18 12.90
N PRO A 184 -7.63 -21.46 13.28
CA PRO A 184 -7.78 -21.86 14.67
C PRO A 184 -6.62 -21.42 15.58
N ALA A 185 -5.51 -21.01 14.98
CA ALA A 185 -4.31 -20.55 15.71
C ALA A 185 -4.41 -19.07 16.14
N LEU A 186 -5.45 -18.34 15.69
CA LEU A 186 -5.62 -16.92 15.96
C LEU A 186 -6.80 -16.72 16.90
N LYS A 187 -6.55 -16.06 18.02
CA LYS A 187 -7.61 -15.57 18.91
C LYS A 187 -8.01 -14.16 18.46
N HIS A 188 -9.31 -13.92 18.37
CA HIS A 188 -9.89 -12.63 18.05
C HIS A 188 -10.12 -11.79 19.28
#